data_b4c2f0337913d260198519b0d55323f4
#
_entry.id   b4c2f0337913d260198519b0d55323f4
#
_cell.length_a   1.000
_cell.length_b   1.000
_cell.length_c   1.000
_cell.angle_alpha   90.00
_cell.angle_beta   90.00
_cell.angle_gamma   90.00
#
_symmetry.space_group_name_H-M   'P 1'
#
loop_
_entity.id
_entity.type
_entity.pdbx_description
1 polymer ?
#
loop_
_entity_poly.entity_id
_entity_poly.type
_entity_poly.pdbx_seq_one_letter_code
_entity_poly.pdbx_strand_id
1 'polypeptide(L)'
;METASPGPLQSDLGKTTIADRVVQKIVGLAAREVPGIYDLGGGAARTLGAIRERIPGSSQTSGQGVSVEVGETQAAVDLEVVTEYGMSIADVAKSVRRNVISAVEGMTGLQVTEVNLSVNDIHLPGDDQEDSAQPARVQ
;
A
#
# COMPACT_ATOMS: atom_id res chain seq x y z
N MET A 1 13.59 -23.05 -18.67
CA MET A 1 13.47 -22.94 -18.40
C MET A 1 12.59 -22.62 -17.53
N GLU A 2 12.56 -22.64 -16.75
CA GLU A 2 11.83 -22.41 -15.90
C GLU A 2 11.02 -21.34 -15.98
N THR A 3 11.39 -20.55 -16.59
CA THR A 3 10.59 -19.44 -16.88
C THR A 3 9.30 -19.83 -17.49
N ALA A 4 9.20 -20.99 -17.94
CA ALA A 4 7.95 -21.41 -18.53
C ALA A 4 6.92 -21.79 -17.51
N SER A 5 7.30 -21.81 -16.26
CA SER A 5 6.37 -22.16 -15.23
C SER A 5 5.28 -21.12 -15.11
N PRO A 6 4.04 -21.48 -15.11
CA PRO A 6 2.99 -20.49 -14.90
C PRO A 6 2.99 -20.04 -13.45
N GLY A 7 2.45 -18.87 -13.22
CA GLY A 7 2.30 -18.38 -11.86
C GLY A 7 1.26 -19.18 -11.12
N PRO A 8 1.13 -18.91 -9.83
CA PRO A 8 0.21 -19.68 -9.00
C PRO A 8 -1.25 -19.51 -9.35
N LEU A 9 -1.58 -18.48 -10.13
CA LEU A 9 -2.96 -18.22 -10.49
C LEU A 9 -3.35 -18.88 -11.82
N GLN A 10 -2.48 -19.69 -12.38
CA GLN A 10 -2.78 -20.39 -13.62
C GLN A 10 -2.64 -21.87 -13.44
N SER A 11 -3.45 -22.63 -14.16
CA SER A 11 -3.34 -24.07 -14.15
C SER A 11 -3.91 -24.60 -15.45
N ASP A 12 -3.79 -25.90 -15.66
CA ASP A 12 -4.37 -26.53 -16.84
C ASP A 12 -5.88 -26.47 -16.85
N LEU A 13 -6.48 -26.25 -15.69
CA LEU A 13 -7.92 -26.22 -15.57
C LEU A 13 -8.50 -24.83 -15.73
N GLY A 14 -7.64 -23.84 -15.84
CA GLY A 14 -8.15 -22.48 -15.98
C GLY A 14 -7.19 -21.47 -15.43
N LYS A 15 -7.65 -20.22 -15.36
CA LYS A 15 -6.84 -19.10 -14.95
C LYS A 15 -7.62 -18.24 -13.99
N THR A 16 -6.98 -17.80 -12.94
CA THR A 16 -7.58 -16.87 -11.98
C THR A 16 -6.98 -15.50 -12.22
N THR A 17 -7.82 -14.50 -12.37
CA THR A 17 -7.38 -13.13 -12.58
C THR A 17 -7.76 -12.29 -11.37
N ILE A 18 -6.80 -11.55 -10.85
CA ILE A 18 -7.02 -10.70 -9.69
C ILE A 18 -6.94 -9.25 -10.14
N ALA A 19 -8.02 -8.52 -9.91
CA ALA A 19 -8.04 -7.10 -10.26
C ALA A 19 -7.08 -6.32 -9.39
N ASP A 20 -6.51 -5.25 -9.95
CA ASP A 20 -5.58 -4.40 -9.21
C ASP A 20 -6.20 -3.90 -7.92
N ARG A 21 -7.47 -3.61 -7.95
CA ARG A 21 -8.19 -3.10 -6.78
C ARG A 21 -8.12 -4.09 -5.62
N VAL A 22 -8.11 -5.39 -5.92
CA VAL A 22 -8.03 -6.39 -4.86
C VAL A 22 -6.69 -6.27 -4.15
N VAL A 23 -5.60 -6.17 -4.92
CA VAL A 23 -4.29 -6.00 -4.34
C VAL A 23 -4.22 -4.69 -3.55
N GLN A 24 -4.78 -3.63 -4.12
CA GLN A 24 -4.79 -2.34 -3.45
C GLN A 24 -5.48 -2.41 -2.09
N LYS A 25 -6.58 -3.12 -2.01
CA LYS A 25 -7.31 -3.25 -0.75
C LYS A 25 -6.55 -4.09 0.27
N ILE A 26 -5.91 -5.15 -0.19
CA ILE A 26 -5.10 -5.97 0.70
C ILE A 26 -3.97 -5.13 1.28
N VAL A 27 -3.29 -4.36 0.43
CA VAL A 27 -2.19 -3.51 0.85
C VAL A 27 -2.67 -2.48 1.87
N GLY A 28 -3.79 -1.83 1.57
CA GLY A 28 -4.30 -0.79 2.46
C GLY A 28 -4.63 -1.31 3.84
N LEU A 29 -5.28 -2.45 3.90
CA LEU A 29 -5.62 -3.02 5.19
C LEU A 29 -4.38 -3.48 5.94
N ALA A 30 -3.47 -4.14 5.24
CA ALA A 30 -2.25 -4.64 5.88
C ALA A 30 -1.41 -3.49 6.44
N ALA A 31 -1.36 -2.37 5.73
CA ALA A 31 -0.61 -1.22 6.21
C ALA A 31 -1.28 -0.61 7.43
N ARG A 32 -2.60 -0.51 7.41
CA ARG A 32 -3.32 0.10 8.53
C ARG A 32 -3.25 -0.72 9.80
N GLU A 33 -3.00 -2.00 9.69
CA GLU A 33 -2.92 -2.87 10.86
C GLU A 33 -1.64 -2.66 11.66
N VAL A 34 -0.65 -1.99 11.10
CA VAL A 34 0.64 -1.85 11.76
C VAL A 34 0.57 -0.73 12.79
N PRO A 35 0.96 -0.99 14.03
CA PRO A 35 1.01 0.08 15.03
C PRO A 35 1.96 1.18 14.58
N GLY A 36 1.54 2.42 14.73
CA GLY A 36 2.32 3.56 14.30
C GLY A 36 1.83 4.18 13.02
N ILE A 37 0.95 3.50 12.28
CA ILE A 37 0.32 4.08 11.12
C ILE A 37 -0.99 4.70 11.56
N TYR A 38 -1.08 6.02 11.41
CA TYR A 38 -2.31 6.73 11.75
C TYR A 38 -3.29 6.67 10.59
N ASP A 39 -2.80 6.87 9.38
CA ASP A 39 -3.67 6.91 8.22
C ASP A 39 -2.84 6.72 6.97
N LEU A 40 -3.50 6.49 5.87
CA LEU A 40 -2.87 6.43 4.56
C LEU A 40 -3.23 7.70 3.81
N GLY A 41 -2.34 8.10 2.91
CA GLY A 41 -2.52 9.32 2.16
C GLY A 41 -1.91 10.48 2.89
N GLY A 42 -2.75 11.45 3.21
CA GLY A 42 -2.25 12.56 4.03
C GLY A 42 -1.66 13.66 3.21
N GLY A 43 -2.36 14.21 2.36
CA GLY A 43 -1.98 15.44 1.77
C GLY A 43 -1.66 15.37 0.30
N ALA A 44 -0.57 14.86 -0.07
CA ALA A 44 -0.14 14.94 -1.45
C ALA A 44 -0.46 13.69 -2.23
N ALA A 45 -1.67 13.21 -2.07
CA ALA A 45 -2.04 11.94 -2.66
C ALA A 45 -1.83 11.89 -4.16
N ARG A 46 -2.00 13.00 -4.80
CA ARG A 46 -1.88 13.01 -6.25
C ARG A 46 -0.48 12.72 -6.74
N THR A 47 0.51 12.82 -5.88
CA THR A 47 1.87 12.54 -6.34
C THR A 47 2.07 11.09 -6.67
N LEU A 48 1.22 10.22 -6.16
CA LEU A 48 1.35 8.82 -6.49
C LEU A 48 0.92 8.52 -7.91
N GLY A 49 0.23 9.43 -8.55
CA GLY A 49 -0.10 9.23 -9.94
C GLY A 49 1.10 9.18 -10.83
N ALA A 50 2.26 9.55 -10.32
CA ALA A 50 3.46 9.51 -11.12
C ALA A 50 4.20 8.19 -11.06
N ILE A 51 3.63 7.19 -10.44
CA ILE A 51 4.27 5.90 -10.37
C ILE A 51 4.58 5.42 -11.79
N ARG A 52 5.78 4.94 -12.01
CA ARG A 52 6.19 4.48 -13.31
C ARG A 52 5.93 3.02 -13.45
N GLU A 53 5.67 2.62 -14.67
CA GLU A 53 5.48 1.22 -14.94
C GLU A 53 6.79 0.49 -14.75
N ARG A 54 6.86 -0.39 -13.80
CA ARG A 54 8.07 -1.14 -13.50
C ARG A 54 7.98 -2.59 -13.90
N ILE A 55 6.78 -3.07 -14.14
CA ILE A 55 6.54 -4.46 -14.47
C ILE A 55 5.90 -4.51 -15.84
N PRO A 56 6.61 -5.07 -16.84
CA PRO A 56 6.04 -5.07 -18.20
C PRO A 56 4.73 -5.84 -18.23
N GLY A 57 3.79 -5.29 -18.97
CA GLY A 57 2.48 -5.91 -19.08
C GLY A 57 1.61 -5.77 -17.87
N SER A 58 2.00 -4.93 -16.92
CA SER A 58 1.24 -4.75 -15.71
C SER A 58 0.15 -3.71 -15.89
N SER A 59 -0.75 -3.65 -14.94
CA SER A 59 -1.70 -2.57 -14.82
C SER A 59 -1.46 -1.86 -13.50
N GLN A 60 -1.93 -0.63 -13.42
CA GLN A 60 -1.70 0.23 -12.26
C GLN A 60 -2.99 0.78 -11.75
N THR A 61 -3.05 0.93 -10.43
CA THR A 61 -4.20 1.56 -9.81
C THR A 61 -3.72 2.36 -8.60
N SER A 62 -4.29 3.54 -8.41
CA SER A 62 -3.90 4.44 -7.33
C SER A 62 -5.13 5.00 -6.66
N GLY A 63 -5.01 5.28 -5.38
CA GLY A 63 -6.07 5.97 -4.65
C GLY A 63 -5.88 5.79 -3.17
N GLN A 64 -6.29 6.80 -2.43
CA GLN A 64 -6.32 6.75 -0.97
C GLN A 64 -4.96 6.39 -0.36
N GLY A 65 -3.89 6.87 -0.98
CA GLY A 65 -2.55 6.68 -0.45
C GLY A 65 -1.92 5.35 -0.81
N VAL A 66 -2.58 4.55 -1.63
CA VAL A 66 -2.05 3.25 -2.05
C VAL A 66 -2.01 3.18 -3.56
N SER A 67 -0.83 2.92 -4.12
CA SER A 67 -0.69 2.68 -5.54
C SER A 67 -0.08 1.31 -5.74
N VAL A 68 -0.62 0.54 -6.63
CA VAL A 68 -0.10 -0.79 -6.91
C VAL A 68 0.08 -0.97 -8.40
N GLU A 69 1.07 -1.76 -8.74
CA GLU A 69 1.31 -2.15 -10.12
C GLU A 69 1.33 -3.67 -10.11
N VAL A 70 0.43 -4.28 -10.85
CA VAL A 70 0.19 -5.73 -10.76
C VAL A 70 0.40 -6.36 -12.11
N GLY A 71 1.30 -7.31 -12.17
CA GLY A 71 1.53 -8.13 -13.36
C GLY A 71 0.99 -9.53 -13.13
N GLU A 72 1.40 -10.44 -13.99
CA GLU A 72 0.88 -11.81 -13.88
C GLU A 72 1.45 -12.56 -12.70
N THR A 73 2.69 -12.27 -12.33
CA THR A 73 3.33 -13.00 -11.23
C THR A 73 3.92 -12.07 -10.19
N GLN A 74 3.90 -10.77 -10.41
CA GLN A 74 4.58 -9.82 -9.53
C GLN A 74 3.71 -8.63 -9.23
N ALA A 75 4.02 -7.96 -8.14
CA ALA A 75 3.35 -6.72 -7.77
C ALA A 75 4.36 -5.77 -7.15
N ALA A 76 4.19 -4.49 -7.38
CA ALA A 76 4.97 -3.44 -6.75
C ALA A 76 4.02 -2.46 -6.08
N VAL A 77 4.43 -1.91 -4.95
CA VAL A 77 3.54 -1.13 -4.09
C VAL A 77 4.20 0.18 -3.71
N ASP A 78 3.45 1.27 -3.78
CA ASP A 78 3.86 2.55 -3.24
C ASP A 78 2.78 3.02 -2.27
N LEU A 79 3.23 3.48 -1.11
CA LEU A 79 2.33 3.91 -0.04
C LEU A 79 2.66 5.31 0.39
N GLU A 80 1.62 6.12 0.64
CA GLU A 80 1.75 7.38 1.34
C GLU A 80 1.12 7.20 2.70
N VAL A 81 1.84 7.52 3.75
CA VAL A 81 1.35 7.24 5.10
C VAL A 81 1.52 8.45 6.02
N VAL A 82 0.70 8.47 7.04
CA VAL A 82 0.84 9.40 8.16
C VAL A 82 1.16 8.53 9.37
N THR A 83 2.25 8.87 10.07
CA THR A 83 2.64 8.07 11.22
C THR A 83 2.29 8.79 12.51
N GLU A 84 2.27 8.06 13.60
CA GLU A 84 2.02 8.65 14.92
C GLU A 84 3.31 9.24 15.47
N TYR A 85 3.18 10.40 16.10
CA TYR A 85 4.31 11.03 16.77
C TYR A 85 4.82 10.11 17.87
N GLY A 86 6.12 10.03 17.99
CA GLY A 86 6.73 9.23 19.07
C GLY A 86 7.13 7.83 18.67
N MET A 87 6.75 7.43 17.47
CA MET A 87 7.13 6.10 16.99
C MET A 87 8.38 6.23 16.13
N SER A 88 9.18 5.18 16.08
CA SER A 88 10.33 5.15 15.18
C SER A 88 9.80 4.95 13.76
N ILE A 89 9.95 5.95 12.92
CA ILE A 89 9.45 5.88 11.54
C ILE A 89 10.16 4.75 10.80
N ALA A 90 11.46 4.56 11.03
CA ALA A 90 12.17 3.48 10.36
C ALA A 90 11.63 2.12 10.74
N ASP A 91 11.28 1.93 11.99
CA ASP A 91 10.75 0.64 12.43
C ASP A 91 9.33 0.44 11.94
N VAL A 92 8.52 1.50 11.94
CA VAL A 92 7.17 1.41 11.42
C VAL A 92 7.23 1.03 9.94
N ALA A 93 8.13 1.66 9.19
CA ALA A 93 8.27 1.35 7.76
C ALA A 93 8.64 -0.10 7.54
N LYS A 94 9.55 -0.64 8.34
CA LYS A 94 9.92 -2.05 8.22
C LYS A 94 8.74 -2.96 8.50
N SER A 95 7.95 -2.62 9.50
CA SER A 95 6.79 -3.44 9.86
C SER A 95 5.74 -3.38 8.78
N VAL A 96 5.51 -2.19 8.22
CA VAL A 96 4.55 -2.06 7.12
C VAL A 96 4.99 -2.90 5.93
N ARG A 97 6.27 -2.78 5.58
CA ARG A 97 6.77 -3.52 4.42
C ARG A 97 6.59 -5.01 4.61
N ARG A 98 6.95 -5.51 5.79
CA ARG A 98 6.82 -6.92 6.07
C ARG A 98 5.37 -7.38 6.04
N ASN A 99 4.49 -6.59 6.64
CA ASN A 99 3.08 -6.97 6.72
C ASN A 99 2.42 -6.95 5.36
N VAL A 100 2.76 -5.95 4.55
CA VAL A 100 2.20 -5.84 3.20
C VAL A 100 2.67 -7.00 2.33
N ILE A 101 3.96 -7.29 2.36
CA ILE A 101 4.49 -8.40 1.56
C ILE A 101 3.83 -9.71 1.96
N SER A 102 3.74 -9.95 3.25
CA SER A 102 3.16 -11.18 3.75
C SER A 102 1.71 -11.32 3.34
N ALA A 103 0.94 -10.25 3.46
CA ALA A 103 -0.49 -10.31 3.13
C ALA A 103 -0.71 -10.50 1.64
N VAL A 104 0.00 -9.74 0.81
CA VAL A 104 -0.19 -9.84 -0.63
C VAL A 104 0.25 -11.22 -1.12
N GLU A 105 1.43 -11.65 -0.72
CA GLU A 105 1.94 -12.94 -1.21
C GLU A 105 1.09 -14.08 -0.69
N GLY A 106 0.64 -13.99 0.55
CA GLY A 106 -0.17 -15.06 1.13
C GLY A 106 -1.54 -15.18 0.52
N MET A 107 -2.14 -14.06 0.14
CA MET A 107 -3.50 -14.08 -0.37
C MET A 107 -3.55 -14.25 -1.89
N THR A 108 -2.53 -13.80 -2.61
CA THR A 108 -2.59 -13.81 -4.07
C THR A 108 -1.58 -14.72 -4.72
N GLY A 109 -0.53 -15.06 -4.03
CA GLY A 109 0.56 -15.81 -4.65
C GLY A 109 1.48 -14.97 -5.51
N LEU A 110 1.20 -13.68 -5.67
CA LEU A 110 2.08 -12.81 -6.43
C LEU A 110 3.33 -12.53 -5.62
N GLN A 111 4.44 -12.33 -6.31
CA GLN A 111 5.68 -11.94 -5.66
C GLN A 111 5.73 -10.42 -5.57
N VAL A 112 5.90 -9.89 -4.37
CA VAL A 112 6.01 -8.44 -4.20
C VAL A 112 7.47 -8.06 -4.39
N THR A 113 7.75 -7.25 -5.42
CA THR A 113 9.11 -6.91 -5.78
C THR A 113 9.63 -5.71 -5.01
N GLU A 114 8.74 -4.81 -4.58
CA GLU A 114 9.16 -3.68 -3.76
C GLU A 114 7.95 -3.06 -3.09
N VAL A 115 8.19 -2.47 -1.94
CA VAL A 115 7.21 -1.70 -1.21
C VAL A 115 7.90 -0.41 -0.82
N ASN A 116 7.44 0.70 -1.37
CA ASN A 116 8.00 2.01 -1.07
C ASN A 116 7.02 2.80 -0.23
N LEU A 117 7.55 3.50 0.75
CA LEU A 117 6.71 4.32 1.62
C LEU A 117 7.18 5.76 1.57
N SER A 118 6.22 6.67 1.51
CA SER A 118 6.46 8.09 1.70
C SER A 118 5.71 8.49 2.96
N VAL A 119 6.44 8.99 3.95
CA VAL A 119 5.80 9.47 5.18
C VAL A 119 5.55 10.95 4.98
N ASN A 120 4.30 11.29 4.73
CA ASN A 120 3.95 12.65 4.32
C ASN A 120 3.53 13.54 5.48
N ASP A 121 3.23 12.95 6.60
CA ASP A 121 2.78 13.73 7.74
C ASP A 121 2.94 12.91 9.00
N ILE A 122 2.80 13.58 10.13
CA ILE A 122 2.87 12.92 11.40
C ILE A 122 1.69 13.42 12.22
N HIS A 123 1.00 12.49 12.86
CA HIS A 123 -0.16 12.84 13.68
C HIS A 123 0.34 13.22 15.07
N LEU A 124 0.11 14.45 15.45
CA LEU A 124 0.62 14.98 16.72
C LEU A 124 -0.42 14.79 17.82
N PRO A 125 0.04 14.69 19.06
CA PRO A 125 -0.92 14.63 20.17
C PRO A 125 -1.81 15.86 20.15
N GLY A 126 -3.08 15.69 20.19
CA GLY A 126 -3.99 16.80 20.20
C GLY A 126 -4.53 17.23 18.86
N ASP A 127 -3.99 16.69 17.77
CA ASP A 127 -4.48 17.06 16.45
C ASP A 127 -5.97 16.77 16.31
N ASP A 128 -6.40 15.65 16.80
CA ASP A 128 -7.82 15.31 16.70
C ASP A 128 -8.68 16.26 17.50
N GLN A 129 -8.18 16.68 18.65
CA GLN A 129 -8.90 17.65 19.44
C GLN A 129 -8.98 18.96 18.73
N GLU A 130 -7.90 19.38 18.11
CA GLU A 130 -7.92 20.61 17.35
C GLU A 130 -8.90 20.56 16.23
N ASP A 131 -8.92 19.44 15.52
CA ASP A 131 -9.86 19.29 14.42
C ASP A 131 -11.29 19.34 14.92
N SER A 132 -11.55 18.70 16.02
CA SER A 132 -12.89 18.72 16.59
C SER A 132 -13.32 20.10 17.00
N ALA A 133 -12.40 20.88 17.54
CA ALA A 133 -12.73 22.19 18.03
C ALA A 133 -12.85 23.21 16.93
N GLN A 134 -12.28 22.95 15.78
CA GLN A 134 -12.24 23.93 14.74
C GLN A 134 -13.59 24.47 14.32
N PRO A 135 -14.59 23.65 14.11
CA PRO A 135 -15.88 24.19 13.71
C PRO A 135 -16.44 25.16 14.74
N ALA A 136 -16.21 24.87 15.99
CA ALA A 136 -16.71 25.75 17.02
C ALA A 136 -15.97 27.07 17.01
N ARG A 137 -14.68 27.03 16.73
CA ARG A 137 -13.92 28.26 16.71
C ARG A 137 -14.26 29.16 15.57
N VAL A 138 -14.76 28.60 14.53
CA VAL A 138 -15.03 29.36 13.34
C VAL A 138 -16.23 30.26 13.52
N GLN A 139 -17.12 29.95 14.41
CA GLN A 139 -18.25 30.80 14.59
C GLN A 139 -17.94 32.05 15.23
#